data_eccd0186fac9bcc0b1b339f0889ed84a
#
_entry.id   eccd0186fac9bcc0b1b339f0889ed84a
#
_cell.length_a   1.000
_cell.length_b   1.000
_cell.length_c   1.000
_cell.angle_alpha   90.00
_cell.angle_beta   90.00
_cell.angle_gamma   90.00
#
_symmetry.space_group_name_H-M   'P 1'
#
loop_
_entity.id
_entity.type
_entity.pdbx_description
1 polymer ?
#
loop_
_entity_poly.entity_id
_entity_poly.type
_entity_poly.pdbx_seq_one_letter_code
_entity_poly.pdbx_strand_id
1 'polypeptide(L)'
;CGHATLATAHCLKAHLNYPNEDICFKTKSGTLNVCFKNGLYELNLPNRVGKPAALPGEIANALNIQPKEVYKARDYLLVYQSQTEIETLKIERSIFDQINIDPGGVIVTAVGKDSDFVSRFFTPQASILEDPVTGSSHCTLIPYWFKRLQKKELKAKQLSKRGGDIGCIYKGSRVQINGAA
;
A
#
# COMPACT_ATOMS: atom_id res chain seq x y z
N CYS A 1 -9.64 0.17 8.30
CA CYS A 1 -9.54 0.51 6.86
C CYS A 1 -8.96 1.91 6.71
N GLY A 2 -7.79 2.05 6.05
CA GLY A 2 -7.09 3.34 5.90
C GLY A 2 -7.93 4.39 5.16
N HIS A 3 -8.59 3.99 4.07
CA HIS A 3 -9.46 4.90 3.29
C HIS A 3 -10.59 5.50 4.11
N ALA A 4 -11.35 4.67 4.84
CA ALA A 4 -12.46 5.16 5.67
C ALA A 4 -11.95 6.10 6.77
N THR A 5 -10.82 5.79 7.38
CA THR A 5 -10.20 6.64 8.41
C THR A 5 -9.78 7.99 7.81
N LEU A 6 -9.15 7.98 6.63
CA LEU A 6 -8.73 9.20 5.95
C LEU A 6 -9.94 10.04 5.49
N ALA A 7 -10.95 9.41 4.87
CA ALA A 7 -12.16 10.09 4.44
C ALA A 7 -12.92 10.73 5.61
N THR A 8 -13.02 10.01 6.76
CA THR A 8 -13.63 10.56 7.96
C THR A 8 -12.83 11.76 8.50
N ALA A 9 -11.50 11.66 8.53
CA ALA A 9 -10.65 12.77 8.94
C ALA A 9 -10.83 13.99 8.03
N HIS A 10 -10.92 13.75 6.71
CA HIS A 10 -11.19 14.82 5.74
C HIS A 10 -12.56 15.49 5.98
N CYS A 11 -13.62 14.71 6.16
CA CYS A 11 -14.94 15.25 6.47
C CYS A 11 -14.93 16.09 7.76
N LEU A 12 -14.26 15.62 8.80
CA LEU A 12 -14.14 16.35 10.05
C LEU A 12 -13.42 17.69 9.86
N LYS A 13 -12.34 17.73 9.09
CA LYS A 13 -11.55 18.95 8.86
C LYS A 13 -12.22 19.88 7.85
N ALA A 14 -12.62 19.39 6.69
CA ALA A 14 -13.08 20.20 5.57
C ALA A 14 -14.54 20.66 5.71
N HIS A 15 -15.39 19.86 6.38
CA HIS A 15 -16.83 20.13 6.43
C HIS A 15 -17.38 20.40 7.83
N LEU A 16 -16.74 19.88 8.88
CA LEU A 16 -17.21 20.01 10.25
C LEU A 16 -16.33 20.91 11.11
N ASN A 17 -15.33 21.59 10.52
CA ASN A 17 -14.44 22.55 11.20
C ASN A 17 -13.82 21.99 12.49
N TYR A 18 -13.47 20.69 12.50
CA TYR A 18 -12.85 20.06 13.67
C TYR A 18 -11.55 20.79 14.04
N PRO A 19 -11.43 21.31 15.29
CA PRO A 19 -10.39 22.29 15.61
C PRO A 19 -8.98 21.69 15.70
N ASN A 20 -8.85 20.45 16.18
CA ASN A 20 -7.55 19.86 16.45
C ASN A 20 -6.88 19.33 15.16
N GLU A 21 -5.56 19.51 15.04
CA GLU A 21 -4.77 18.91 13.94
C GLU A 21 -4.76 17.40 14.03
N ASP A 22 -4.67 16.85 15.25
CA ASP A 22 -4.64 15.42 15.51
C ASP A 22 -6.05 14.86 15.73
N ILE A 23 -6.37 13.81 14.98
CA ILE A 23 -7.63 13.07 15.07
C ILE A 23 -7.32 11.63 15.45
N CYS A 24 -7.83 11.19 16.58
CA CYS A 24 -7.62 9.85 17.11
C CYS A 24 -8.86 8.98 16.91
N PHE A 25 -8.70 7.89 16.16
CA PHE A 25 -9.76 6.92 15.89
C PHE A 25 -9.53 5.63 16.69
N LYS A 26 -10.50 5.27 17.53
CA LYS A 26 -10.53 3.95 18.17
C LYS A 26 -11.11 2.92 17.18
N THR A 27 -10.33 1.93 16.82
CA THR A 27 -10.73 0.90 15.84
C THR A 27 -10.54 -0.51 16.41
N LYS A 28 -11.13 -1.53 15.75
CA LYS A 28 -10.90 -2.94 16.11
C LYS A 28 -9.44 -3.36 15.98
N SER A 29 -8.62 -2.64 15.19
CA SER A 29 -7.19 -2.88 15.02
C SER A 29 -6.31 -2.01 15.94
N GLY A 30 -6.91 -1.37 16.93
CA GLY A 30 -6.24 -0.42 17.82
C GLY A 30 -6.48 1.03 17.42
N THR A 31 -5.73 1.91 18.04
CA THR A 31 -5.81 3.36 17.80
C THR A 31 -5.09 3.73 16.50
N LEU A 32 -5.78 4.48 15.64
CA LEU A 32 -5.22 5.11 14.45
C LEU A 32 -5.21 6.62 14.63
N ASN A 33 -4.06 7.23 14.47
CA ASN A 33 -3.91 8.68 14.53
C ASN A 33 -3.74 9.24 13.11
N VAL A 34 -4.54 10.24 12.81
CA VAL A 34 -4.44 11.04 11.58
C VAL A 34 -4.12 12.46 12.00
N CYS A 35 -3.03 13.02 11.50
CA CYS A 35 -2.68 14.41 11.65
C CYS A 35 -2.94 15.15 10.34
N PHE A 36 -3.56 16.34 10.42
CA PHE A 36 -3.71 17.22 9.25
C PHE A 36 -2.79 18.41 9.40
N LYS A 37 -1.76 18.46 8.55
CA LYS A 37 -0.74 19.51 8.62
C LYS A 37 -0.31 19.93 7.20
N ASN A 38 -0.18 21.23 6.98
CA ASN A 38 0.26 21.79 5.69
C ASN A 38 -0.54 21.28 4.47
N GLY A 39 -1.86 21.09 4.64
CA GLY A 39 -2.72 20.60 3.56
C GLY A 39 -2.64 19.10 3.28
N LEU A 40 -1.87 18.33 4.06
CA LEU A 40 -1.71 16.90 3.91
C LEU A 40 -2.23 16.15 5.14
N TYR A 41 -2.73 14.95 4.91
CA TYR A 41 -3.10 14.00 5.97
C TYR A 41 -1.95 13.02 6.18
N GLU A 42 -1.56 12.87 7.44
CA GLU A 42 -0.54 11.93 7.88
C GLU A 42 -1.18 10.79 8.67
N LEU A 43 -1.00 9.57 8.20
CA LEU A 43 -1.46 8.36 8.91
C LEU A 43 -0.26 7.61 9.48
N ASN A 44 -0.35 7.32 10.78
CA ASN A 44 0.64 6.51 11.48
C ASN A 44 0.13 5.07 11.60
N LEU A 45 0.81 4.13 10.94
CA LEU A 45 0.40 2.73 10.80
C LEU A 45 1.46 1.77 11.39
N PRO A 46 1.07 0.53 11.77
CA PRO A 46 2.03 -0.47 12.21
C PRO A 46 2.94 -0.91 11.07
N ASN A 47 4.20 -1.16 11.35
CA ASN A 47 5.13 -1.79 10.43
C ASN A 47 4.79 -3.29 10.27
N ARG A 48 4.84 -3.81 9.04
CA ARG A 48 4.60 -5.23 8.70
C ARG A 48 5.69 -5.74 7.76
N VAL A 49 6.83 -6.09 8.34
CA VAL A 49 7.97 -6.61 7.57
C VAL A 49 7.61 -7.95 6.93
N GLY A 50 7.72 -8.04 5.60
CA GLY A 50 7.54 -9.28 4.86
C GLY A 50 8.72 -10.24 5.07
N LYS A 51 8.41 -11.54 5.15
CA LYS A 51 9.39 -12.63 5.14
C LYS A 51 9.42 -13.27 3.76
N PRO A 52 10.59 -13.77 3.27
CA PRO A 52 10.64 -14.54 2.04
C PRO A 52 9.61 -15.68 2.04
N ALA A 53 8.92 -15.87 0.93
CA ALA A 53 7.84 -16.84 0.81
C ALA A 53 7.81 -17.46 -0.59
N ALA A 54 7.18 -18.62 -0.71
CA ALA A 54 6.87 -19.21 -2.01
C ALA A 54 5.71 -18.44 -2.67
N LEU A 55 5.71 -18.35 -3.98
CA LEU A 55 4.61 -17.81 -4.77
C LEU A 55 3.54 -18.90 -4.95
N PRO A 56 2.30 -18.69 -4.50
CA PRO A 56 1.20 -19.63 -4.78
C PRO A 56 0.96 -19.81 -6.27
N GLY A 57 0.62 -21.03 -6.68
CA GLY A 57 0.40 -21.38 -8.08
C GLY A 57 -0.71 -20.54 -8.73
N GLU A 58 -1.78 -20.29 -8.02
CA GLU A 58 -2.92 -19.48 -8.50
C GLU A 58 -2.49 -18.03 -8.76
N ILE A 59 -1.61 -17.47 -7.95
CA ILE A 59 -1.06 -16.13 -8.21
C ILE A 59 -0.10 -16.22 -9.40
N ALA A 60 0.83 -17.19 -9.41
CA ALA A 60 1.81 -17.32 -10.47
C ALA A 60 1.16 -17.49 -11.85
N ASN A 61 0.16 -18.38 -11.96
CA ASN A 61 -0.55 -18.67 -13.21
C ASN A 61 -1.43 -17.51 -13.69
N ALA A 62 -1.85 -16.63 -12.78
CA ALA A 62 -2.64 -15.44 -13.11
C ALA A 62 -1.81 -14.28 -13.67
N LEU A 63 -0.48 -14.31 -13.48
CA LEU A 63 0.41 -13.21 -13.84
C LEU A 63 1.04 -13.42 -15.23
N ASN A 64 0.98 -12.41 -16.10
CA ASN A 64 1.68 -12.42 -17.38
C ASN A 64 3.20 -12.21 -17.26
N ILE A 65 3.67 -11.66 -16.14
CA ILE A 65 5.09 -11.42 -15.84
C ILE A 65 5.36 -11.96 -14.42
N GLN A 66 6.40 -12.80 -14.29
CA GLN A 66 6.75 -13.39 -13.00
C GLN A 66 7.63 -12.44 -12.16
N PRO A 67 7.40 -12.36 -10.83
CA PRO A 67 8.23 -11.55 -9.95
C PRO A 67 9.63 -12.13 -9.76
N LYS A 68 10.59 -11.28 -9.39
CA LYS A 68 11.96 -11.68 -9.04
C LYS A 68 12.08 -12.15 -7.60
N GLU A 69 11.32 -11.53 -6.70
CA GLU A 69 11.33 -11.83 -5.27
C GLU A 69 9.90 -11.88 -4.76
N VAL A 70 9.64 -12.75 -3.79
CA VAL A 70 8.34 -12.94 -3.16
C VAL A 70 8.50 -12.89 -1.65
N TYR A 71 7.68 -12.07 -1.01
CA TYR A 71 7.59 -11.97 0.44
C TYR A 71 6.13 -12.10 0.88
N LYS A 72 5.92 -12.50 2.13
CA LYS A 72 4.62 -12.56 2.79
C LYS A 72 4.67 -11.88 4.15
N ALA A 73 3.72 -10.98 4.35
CA ALA A 73 3.31 -10.47 5.65
C ALA A 73 1.80 -10.75 5.80
N ARG A 74 0.97 -9.72 5.97
CA ARG A 74 -0.48 -9.86 5.75
C ARG A 74 -0.75 -10.09 4.26
N ASP A 75 -0.16 -9.24 3.41
CA ASP A 75 -0.27 -9.30 1.97
C ASP A 75 0.93 -10.05 1.36
N TYR A 76 0.80 -10.61 0.17
CA TYR A 76 1.95 -10.98 -0.65
C TYR A 76 2.59 -9.72 -1.21
N LEU A 77 3.92 -9.67 -1.20
CA LEU A 77 4.71 -8.62 -1.83
C LEU A 77 5.53 -9.27 -2.95
N LEU A 78 5.22 -8.92 -4.18
CA LEU A 78 5.88 -9.38 -5.38
C LEU A 78 6.76 -8.26 -5.93
N VAL A 79 8.06 -8.52 -6.00
CA VAL A 79 9.06 -7.53 -6.43
C VAL A 79 9.47 -7.79 -7.86
N TYR A 80 9.42 -6.76 -8.67
CA TYR A 80 9.76 -6.74 -10.08
C TYR A 80 11.02 -5.93 -10.34
N GLN A 81 11.59 -6.07 -11.53
CA GLN A 81 12.86 -5.45 -11.89
C GLN A 81 12.70 -3.96 -12.27
N SER A 82 11.58 -3.61 -12.87
CA SER A 82 11.36 -2.26 -13.42
C SER A 82 9.93 -1.76 -13.26
N GLN A 83 9.76 -0.45 -13.28
CA GLN A 83 8.44 0.19 -13.32
C GLN A 83 7.65 -0.24 -14.57
N THR A 84 8.32 -0.45 -15.72
CA THR A 84 7.66 -0.88 -16.95
C THR A 84 6.98 -2.24 -16.79
N GLU A 85 7.58 -3.17 -16.03
CA GLU A 85 6.93 -4.45 -15.71
C GLU A 85 5.65 -4.23 -14.87
N ILE A 86 5.67 -3.29 -13.92
CA ILE A 86 4.48 -2.94 -13.12
C ILE A 86 3.38 -2.31 -13.99
N GLU A 87 3.75 -1.41 -14.92
CA GLU A 87 2.82 -0.75 -15.85
C GLU A 87 2.14 -1.74 -16.82
N THR A 88 2.89 -2.73 -17.28
CA THR A 88 2.41 -3.73 -18.28
C THR A 88 1.87 -5.00 -17.66
N LEU A 89 1.93 -5.12 -16.32
CA LEU A 89 1.42 -6.27 -15.59
C LEU A 89 -0.08 -6.42 -15.81
N LYS A 90 -0.48 -7.63 -16.20
CA LYS A 90 -1.88 -8.04 -16.32
C LYS A 90 -2.14 -9.22 -15.41
N ILE A 91 -3.32 -9.24 -14.82
CA ILE A 91 -3.79 -10.35 -13.99
C ILE A 91 -4.99 -11.00 -14.66
N GLU A 92 -4.89 -12.30 -14.91
CA GLU A 92 -6.02 -13.10 -15.34
C GLU A 92 -6.93 -13.39 -14.14
N ARG A 93 -8.03 -12.64 -14.07
CA ARG A 93 -8.92 -12.61 -12.92
C ARG A 93 -9.53 -13.97 -12.60
N SER A 94 -9.90 -14.74 -13.62
CA SER A 94 -10.53 -16.05 -13.45
C SER A 94 -9.62 -17.07 -12.74
N ILE A 95 -8.32 -16.93 -12.89
CA ILE A 95 -7.30 -17.74 -12.21
C ILE A 95 -6.99 -17.14 -10.84
N PHE A 96 -6.82 -15.82 -10.78
CA PHE A 96 -6.47 -15.10 -9.55
C PHE A 96 -7.53 -15.25 -8.46
N ASP A 97 -8.82 -15.25 -8.83
CA ASP A 97 -9.93 -15.39 -7.89
C ASP A 97 -10.08 -16.82 -7.32
N GLN A 98 -9.26 -17.79 -7.75
CA GLN A 98 -9.25 -19.14 -7.17
C GLN A 98 -8.53 -19.20 -5.81
N ILE A 99 -7.65 -18.23 -5.49
CA ILE A 99 -6.99 -18.17 -4.20
C ILE A 99 -7.80 -17.34 -3.20
N ASN A 100 -7.86 -17.81 -1.95
CA ASN A 100 -8.37 -17.02 -0.84
C ASN A 100 -7.21 -16.61 0.08
N ILE A 101 -6.98 -15.31 0.17
CA ILE A 101 -5.94 -14.71 1.03
C ILE A 101 -6.51 -13.68 2.00
N ASP A 102 -7.83 -13.72 2.25
CA ASP A 102 -8.48 -12.80 3.21
C ASP A 102 -7.99 -13.05 4.66
N PRO A 103 -7.66 -12.01 5.43
CA PRO A 103 -7.66 -10.59 5.06
C PRO A 103 -6.33 -10.16 4.42
N GLY A 104 -6.24 -10.09 3.11
CA GLY A 104 -5.02 -9.68 2.43
C GLY A 104 -5.21 -9.43 0.95
N GLY A 105 -4.09 -9.18 0.27
CA GLY A 105 -4.02 -8.97 -1.15
C GLY A 105 -2.62 -9.21 -1.69
N VAL A 106 -2.41 -8.82 -2.93
CA VAL A 106 -1.13 -8.93 -3.62
C VAL A 106 -0.63 -7.53 -3.97
N ILE A 107 0.49 -7.17 -3.39
CA ILE A 107 1.24 -5.96 -3.69
C ILE A 107 2.24 -6.31 -4.78
N VAL A 108 2.27 -5.56 -5.86
CA VAL A 108 3.36 -5.62 -6.84
C VAL A 108 4.16 -4.32 -6.77
N THR A 109 5.48 -4.38 -6.85
CA THR A 109 6.33 -3.21 -6.67
C THR A 109 7.64 -3.31 -7.45
N ALA A 110 8.17 -2.16 -7.84
CA ALA A 110 9.48 -2.01 -8.45
C ALA A 110 10.07 -0.63 -8.09
N VAL A 111 11.35 -0.43 -8.38
CA VAL A 111 11.98 0.88 -8.36
C VAL A 111 11.23 1.82 -9.31
N GLY A 112 10.97 3.06 -8.89
CA GLY A 112 10.30 4.08 -9.69
C GLY A 112 11.26 4.81 -10.64
N LYS A 113 10.73 5.40 -11.71
CA LYS A 113 11.49 6.30 -12.61
C LYS A 113 11.61 7.71 -11.98
N ASP A 114 10.47 8.23 -11.50
CA ASP A 114 10.36 9.59 -10.94
C ASP A 114 9.98 9.57 -9.44
N SER A 115 10.02 8.40 -8.83
CA SER A 115 9.76 8.16 -7.41
C SER A 115 10.74 7.12 -6.89
N ASP A 116 10.84 6.95 -5.57
CA ASP A 116 11.73 5.92 -5.01
C ASP A 116 11.24 4.52 -5.35
N PHE A 117 9.92 4.32 -5.34
CA PHE A 117 9.29 3.09 -5.79
C PHE A 117 7.89 3.31 -6.32
N VAL A 118 7.43 2.34 -7.10
CA VAL A 118 6.06 2.25 -7.58
C VAL A 118 5.39 0.99 -7.08
N SER A 119 4.05 1.00 -7.01
CA SER A 119 3.26 -0.16 -6.61
C SER A 119 1.90 -0.22 -7.28
N ARG A 120 1.30 -1.41 -7.29
CA ARG A 120 -0.13 -1.65 -7.51
C ARG A 120 -0.62 -2.67 -6.47
N PHE A 121 -1.92 -2.71 -6.20
CA PHE A 121 -2.51 -3.61 -5.21
C PHE A 121 -3.75 -4.30 -5.77
N PHE A 122 -3.77 -5.62 -5.64
CA PHE A 122 -4.83 -6.47 -6.16
C PHE A 122 -5.41 -7.36 -5.06
N THR A 123 -6.73 -7.52 -5.10
CA THR A 123 -7.45 -8.36 -4.14
C THR A 123 -8.25 -9.41 -4.88
N PRO A 124 -7.96 -10.71 -4.70
CA PRO A 124 -8.75 -11.77 -5.29
C PRO A 124 -10.15 -11.79 -4.67
N GLN A 125 -11.13 -12.28 -5.43
CA GLN A 125 -12.54 -12.43 -5.01
C GLN A 125 -13.24 -11.12 -4.62
N ALA A 126 -12.59 -9.96 -4.73
CA ALA A 126 -13.20 -8.67 -4.46
C ALA A 126 -14.00 -8.16 -5.66
N SER A 127 -15.02 -7.32 -5.40
CA SER A 127 -15.79 -6.67 -6.46
C SER A 127 -14.90 -5.82 -7.38
N ILE A 128 -13.89 -5.17 -6.82
CA ILE A 128 -12.87 -4.39 -7.52
C ILE A 128 -11.55 -5.12 -7.40
N LEU A 129 -10.99 -5.56 -8.54
CA LEU A 129 -9.73 -6.32 -8.59
C LEU A 129 -8.54 -5.49 -8.12
N GLU A 130 -8.44 -4.24 -8.58
CA GLU A 130 -7.33 -3.33 -8.28
C GLU A 130 -7.77 -2.16 -7.42
N ASP A 131 -7.20 -2.04 -6.21
CA ASP A 131 -7.46 -0.91 -5.32
C ASP A 131 -6.71 0.34 -5.82
N PRO A 132 -7.42 1.48 -6.02
CA PRO A 132 -6.83 2.70 -6.57
C PRO A 132 -5.63 3.24 -5.81
N VAL A 133 -5.70 3.34 -4.48
CA VAL A 133 -4.59 3.77 -3.60
C VAL A 133 -4.71 3.06 -2.26
N THR A 134 -3.71 2.29 -1.88
CA THR A 134 -3.77 1.38 -0.75
C THR A 134 -2.83 1.79 0.38
N GLY A 135 -3.35 2.48 1.39
CA GLY A 135 -2.54 2.87 2.54
C GLY A 135 -1.94 1.69 3.30
N SER A 136 -2.70 0.60 3.48
CA SER A 136 -2.25 -0.56 4.26
C SER A 136 -1.12 -1.37 3.62
N SER A 137 -0.97 -1.34 2.29
CA SER A 137 0.16 -1.99 1.59
C SER A 137 1.50 -1.34 1.95
N HIS A 138 1.48 -0.05 2.29
CA HIS A 138 2.66 0.70 2.68
C HIS A 138 3.23 0.29 4.04
N CYS A 139 2.44 -0.43 4.87
CA CYS A 139 2.98 -1.10 6.06
C CYS A 139 4.05 -2.13 5.72
N THR A 140 3.99 -2.73 4.52
CA THR A 140 4.98 -3.72 4.01
C THR A 140 5.97 -3.09 3.04
N LEU A 141 5.52 -2.18 2.17
CA LEU A 141 6.36 -1.52 1.17
C LEU A 141 7.44 -0.64 1.80
N ILE A 142 7.09 0.18 2.80
CA ILE A 142 8.03 1.12 3.41
C ILE A 142 9.23 0.40 4.07
N PRO A 143 9.06 -0.62 4.94
CA PRO A 143 10.21 -1.33 5.52
C PRO A 143 11.04 -2.07 4.48
N TYR A 144 10.42 -2.60 3.41
CA TYR A 144 11.13 -3.24 2.32
C TYR A 144 12.05 -2.24 1.58
N TRP A 145 11.47 -1.11 1.14
CA TRP A 145 12.20 -0.11 0.37
C TRP A 145 13.18 0.69 1.22
N PHE A 146 12.87 0.95 2.50
CA PHE A 146 13.83 1.49 3.46
C PHE A 146 15.10 0.65 3.52
N LYS A 147 14.96 -0.67 3.68
CA LYS A 147 16.10 -1.59 3.73
C LYS A 147 16.87 -1.63 2.40
N ARG A 148 16.16 -1.56 1.27
CA ARG A 148 16.74 -1.66 -0.07
C ARG A 148 17.50 -0.40 -0.48
N LEU A 149 16.93 0.77 -0.18
CA LEU A 149 17.47 2.07 -0.59
C LEU A 149 18.27 2.79 0.51
N GLN A 150 18.26 2.27 1.74
CA GLN A 150 18.87 2.89 2.93
C GLN A 150 18.39 4.36 3.15
N LYS A 151 17.12 4.62 2.85
CA LYS A 151 16.51 5.94 2.86
C LYS A 151 15.25 5.92 3.72
N LYS A 152 15.19 6.77 4.77
CA LYS A 152 14.05 6.81 5.73
C LYS A 152 12.81 7.48 5.15
N GLU A 153 12.99 8.51 4.35
CA GLU A 153 11.91 9.26 3.70
C GLU A 153 11.86 8.86 2.24
N LEU A 154 10.72 8.34 1.79
CA LEU A 154 10.55 7.78 0.47
C LEU A 154 9.36 8.46 -0.23
N LYS A 155 9.48 8.62 -1.53
CA LYS A 155 8.40 9.03 -2.43
C LYS A 155 7.88 7.80 -3.16
N ALA A 156 6.61 7.48 -2.99
CA ALA A 156 5.95 6.35 -3.65
C ALA A 156 4.90 6.82 -4.63
N LYS A 157 4.67 6.01 -5.66
CA LYS A 157 3.55 6.21 -6.58
C LYS A 157 2.80 4.90 -6.77
N GLN A 158 1.49 4.89 -6.51
CA GLN A 158 0.64 3.75 -6.86
C GLN A 158 0.12 3.94 -8.29
N LEU A 159 0.40 2.97 -9.17
CA LEU A 159 0.16 3.06 -10.62
C LEU A 159 -1.19 2.43 -11.04
N SER A 160 -2.23 2.59 -10.24
CA SER A 160 -3.59 2.22 -10.66
C SER A 160 -4.12 3.16 -11.74
N LYS A 161 -5.29 2.85 -12.32
CA LYS A 161 -5.94 3.73 -13.30
C LYS A 161 -6.15 5.17 -12.78
N ARG A 162 -6.47 5.33 -11.48
CA ARG A 162 -6.59 6.64 -10.82
C ARG A 162 -5.22 7.20 -10.45
N GLY A 163 -4.36 6.35 -9.96
CA GLY A 163 -3.06 6.70 -9.42
C GLY A 163 -3.09 7.44 -8.08
N GLY A 164 -1.92 7.60 -7.48
CA GLY A 164 -1.74 8.41 -6.28
C GLY A 164 -0.28 8.51 -5.88
N ASP A 165 0.10 9.71 -5.43
CA ASP A 165 1.41 10.01 -4.87
C ASP A 165 1.34 9.91 -3.35
N ILE A 166 2.31 9.23 -2.74
CA ILE A 166 2.33 8.94 -1.32
C ILE A 166 3.71 9.25 -0.77
N GLY A 167 3.78 10.19 0.17
CA GLY A 167 4.96 10.36 0.99
C GLY A 167 5.03 9.27 2.06
N CYS A 168 6.20 8.72 2.27
CA CYS A 168 6.42 7.56 3.13
C CYS A 168 7.59 7.82 4.09
N ILE A 169 7.42 7.51 5.37
CA ILE A 169 8.48 7.65 6.37
C ILE A 169 8.59 6.36 7.18
N TYR A 170 9.79 5.80 7.23
CA TYR A 170 10.10 4.66 8.09
C TYR A 170 10.43 5.11 9.51
N LYS A 171 9.67 4.62 10.50
CA LYS A 171 9.81 4.97 11.93
C LYS A 171 10.09 3.73 12.82
N GLY A 172 10.83 2.76 12.31
CA GLY A 172 11.16 1.54 13.06
C GLY A 172 9.97 0.59 13.18
N SER A 173 9.33 0.52 14.36
CA SER A 173 8.14 -0.31 14.58
C SER A 173 6.87 0.22 13.88
N ARG A 174 6.91 1.42 13.37
CA ARG A 174 5.80 2.09 12.70
C ARG A 174 6.22 2.67 11.36
N VAL A 175 5.25 2.98 10.54
CA VAL A 175 5.41 3.71 9.28
C VAL A 175 4.42 4.88 9.25
N GLN A 176 4.81 5.95 8.61
CA GLN A 176 3.93 7.09 8.35
C GLN A 176 3.74 7.24 6.86
N ILE A 177 2.50 7.41 6.44
CA ILE A 177 2.15 7.78 5.07
C ILE A 177 1.49 9.15 5.08
N ASN A 178 1.77 9.95 4.07
CA ASN A 178 1.12 11.23 3.86
C ASN A 178 0.64 11.39 2.42
N GLY A 179 -0.41 12.17 2.24
CA GLY A 179 -1.00 12.45 0.95
C GLY A 179 -2.17 13.42 1.08
N ALA A 180 -2.63 13.92 -0.07
CA ALA A 180 -3.89 14.65 -0.18
C ALA A 180 -5.08 13.68 -0.06
N ALA A 181 -6.24 14.19 0.37
CA ALA A 181 -7.52 13.49 0.39
C ALA A 181 -8.44 14.01 -0.71
#